data_59f24c035edcc4767fc245f465824be8
#
_entry.id   59f24c035edcc4767fc245f465824be8
#
_cell.length_a   1.000
_cell.length_b   1.000
_cell.length_c   1.000
_cell.angle_alpha   90.00
_cell.angle_beta   90.00
_cell.angle_gamma   90.00
#
_symmetry.space_group_name_H-M   'P 1'
#
loop_
_entity.id
_entity.type
_entity.pdbx_description
1 polymer ?
#
loop_
_entity_poly.entity_id
_entity_poly.type
_entity_poly.pdbx_seq_one_letter_code
_entity_poly.pdbx_strand_id
1 'polypeptide(L)'
;MKKLKKLPFFIALLSVVSTISLYSEESFIPKPPSLNASNYILMDSVSGRILAENNSDERIEPASITKIMTGYVAADQIAKGFVSLEDEVLISENCWKKGGSKMFIREGTKVLFSDLIKGMVIQSGNDASCAIAEHVAISEEGFVELMQL
;
A
#
# COMPACT_ATOMS: atom_id res chain seq x y z
N MET A 1 -54.88 -15.84 59.79
CA MET A 1 -53.51 -15.75 59.22
C MET A 1 -53.60 -15.61 57.72
N LYS A 2 -53.53 -14.38 57.19
CA LYS A 2 -53.64 -14.12 55.72
C LYS A 2 -52.26 -14.01 55.13
N LYS A 3 -51.83 -14.96 54.30
CA LYS A 3 -50.57 -14.93 53.56
C LYS A 3 -50.69 -13.98 52.36
N LEU A 4 -49.79 -13.05 52.34
CA LEU A 4 -49.66 -11.91 51.42
C LEU A 4 -49.38 -12.39 49.99
N LYS A 5 -50.18 -11.94 49.05
CA LYS A 5 -49.97 -12.11 47.60
C LYS A 5 -48.93 -11.07 47.11
N LYS A 6 -47.62 -11.39 47.19
CA LYS A 6 -46.55 -10.53 46.66
C LYS A 6 -46.03 -10.94 45.27
N LEU A 7 -46.74 -11.87 44.60
CA LEU A 7 -46.26 -12.44 43.35
C LEU A 7 -46.49 -11.59 42.06
N PRO A 8 -47.52 -10.73 41.94
CA PRO A 8 -47.76 -10.03 40.69
C PRO A 8 -46.81 -8.83 40.45
N PHE A 9 -46.19 -8.26 41.51
CA PHE A 9 -45.34 -7.07 41.36
C PHE A 9 -43.95 -7.38 40.76
N PHE A 10 -43.41 -8.58 41.04
CA PHE A 10 -42.15 -9.01 40.49
C PHE A 10 -42.21 -9.43 39.02
N ILE A 11 -43.35 -9.95 38.60
CA ILE A 11 -43.56 -10.33 37.17
C ILE A 11 -43.76 -9.09 36.30
N ALA A 12 -44.39 -8.04 36.82
CA ALA A 12 -44.55 -6.77 36.09
C ALA A 12 -43.21 -6.01 35.90
N LEU A 13 -42.28 -6.13 36.84
CA LEU A 13 -40.97 -5.52 36.71
C LEU A 13 -40.08 -6.25 35.73
N LEU A 14 -40.24 -7.57 35.60
CA LEU A 14 -39.43 -8.37 34.66
C LEU A 14 -39.88 -8.17 33.17
N SER A 15 -41.16 -7.80 32.97
CA SER A 15 -41.70 -7.55 31.59
C SER A 15 -41.31 -6.17 31.04
N VAL A 16 -40.95 -5.21 31.86
CA VAL A 16 -40.51 -3.88 31.42
C VAL A 16 -39.02 -3.90 30.97
N VAL A 17 -38.22 -4.83 31.49
CA VAL A 17 -36.80 -4.95 31.10
C VAL A 17 -36.65 -5.64 29.74
N SER A 18 -37.66 -6.39 29.28
CA SER A 18 -37.63 -7.14 28.00
C SER A 18 -37.92 -6.29 26.75
N THR A 19 -38.27 -5.01 26.92
CA THR A 19 -38.62 -4.12 25.80
C THR A 19 -37.56 -3.04 25.50
N ILE A 20 -36.35 -3.22 26.01
CA ILE A 20 -35.20 -2.48 25.46
C ILE A 20 -34.88 -3.18 24.14
N SER A 21 -35.70 -2.92 23.12
CA SER A 21 -35.30 -3.16 21.75
C SER A 21 -33.99 -2.45 21.52
N LEU A 22 -32.92 -3.19 21.29
CA LEU A 22 -31.72 -2.70 20.67
C LEU A 22 -32.15 -2.08 19.33
N TYR A 23 -32.46 -0.77 19.32
CA TYR A 23 -32.39 0.00 18.12
C TYR A 23 -30.92 -0.01 17.73
N SER A 24 -30.51 -1.02 16.94
CA SER A 24 -29.36 -0.90 16.08
C SER A 24 -29.68 0.31 15.19
N GLU A 25 -29.06 1.46 15.46
CA GLU A 25 -28.99 2.51 14.45
C GLU A 25 -28.38 1.83 13.22
N GLU A 26 -29.22 1.52 12.24
CA GLU A 26 -28.73 1.20 10.91
C GLU A 26 -27.96 2.45 10.47
N SER A 27 -26.67 2.41 10.69
CA SER A 27 -25.75 3.41 10.16
C SER A 27 -26.04 3.48 8.66
N PHE A 28 -26.65 4.58 8.22
CA PHE A 28 -26.96 4.81 6.81
C PHE A 28 -25.64 5.11 6.09
N ILE A 29 -24.80 4.09 6.01
CA ILE A 29 -23.55 4.14 5.24
C ILE A 29 -23.98 3.90 3.79
N PRO A 30 -23.88 4.92 2.92
CA PRO A 30 -24.19 4.74 1.51
C PRO A 30 -23.33 3.62 0.93
N LYS A 31 -23.89 2.82 0.05
CA LYS A 31 -23.12 1.82 -0.67
C LYS A 31 -21.99 2.52 -1.44
N PRO A 32 -20.80 1.92 -1.46
CA PRO A 32 -19.68 2.47 -2.26
C PRO A 32 -20.08 2.57 -3.73
N PRO A 33 -19.57 3.56 -4.47
CA PRO A 33 -19.82 3.67 -5.90
C PRO A 33 -19.36 2.41 -6.63
N SER A 34 -20.03 2.08 -7.73
CA SER A 34 -19.57 1.02 -8.63
C SER A 34 -18.27 1.47 -9.31
N LEU A 35 -17.19 0.72 -9.09
CA LEU A 35 -15.87 0.99 -9.69
C LEU A 35 -15.60 -0.05 -10.78
N ASN A 36 -15.00 0.40 -11.90
CA ASN A 36 -14.49 -0.50 -12.92
C ASN A 36 -13.05 -0.96 -12.55
N ALA A 37 -12.94 -1.59 -11.38
CA ALA A 37 -11.71 -2.16 -10.85
C ALA A 37 -12.02 -3.55 -10.27
N SER A 38 -11.18 -4.53 -10.59
CA SER A 38 -11.32 -5.89 -10.07
C SER A 38 -10.96 -5.97 -8.59
N ASN A 39 -9.98 -5.19 -8.16
CA ASN A 39 -9.45 -5.20 -6.79
C ASN A 39 -9.33 -3.77 -6.28
N TYR A 40 -9.87 -3.50 -5.11
CA TYR A 40 -9.69 -2.22 -4.44
C TYR A 40 -9.91 -2.33 -2.94
N ILE A 41 -9.32 -1.41 -2.20
CA ILE A 41 -9.55 -1.19 -0.79
C ILE A 41 -9.54 0.31 -0.51
N LEU A 42 -10.50 0.79 0.25
CA LEU A 42 -10.55 2.13 0.82
C LEU A 42 -10.56 2.02 2.33
N MET A 43 -9.56 2.60 2.97
CA MET A 43 -9.38 2.52 4.41
C MET A 43 -9.24 3.91 5.01
N ASP A 44 -9.83 4.12 6.18
CA ASP A 44 -9.59 5.30 6.99
C ASP A 44 -8.16 5.26 7.54
N SER A 45 -7.37 6.29 7.23
CA SER A 45 -5.94 6.33 7.55
C SER A 45 -5.62 6.48 9.03
N VAL A 46 -6.59 6.89 9.85
CA VAL A 46 -6.41 7.10 11.29
C VAL A 46 -6.84 5.89 12.09
N SER A 47 -8.04 5.36 11.80
CA SER A 47 -8.62 4.23 12.53
C SER A 47 -8.28 2.87 11.96
N GLY A 48 -7.76 2.79 10.71
CA GLY A 48 -7.56 1.55 10.00
C GLY A 48 -8.86 0.85 9.55
N ARG A 49 -10.02 1.50 9.72
CA ARG A 49 -11.31 0.91 9.34
C ARG A 49 -11.46 0.84 7.83
N ILE A 50 -11.79 -0.34 7.32
CA ILE A 50 -12.13 -0.53 5.90
C ILE A 50 -13.50 0.08 5.64
N LEU A 51 -13.56 1.00 4.67
CA LEU A 51 -14.77 1.71 4.27
C LEU A 51 -15.41 1.07 3.04
N ALA A 52 -14.60 0.53 2.14
CA ALA A 52 -15.04 -0.22 0.96
C ALA A 52 -13.91 -1.12 0.47
N GLU A 53 -14.25 -2.30 0.00
CA GLU A 53 -13.29 -3.24 -0.57
C GLU A 53 -13.92 -4.15 -1.62
N ASN A 54 -13.11 -4.69 -2.49
CA ASN A 54 -13.44 -5.78 -3.38
C ASN A 54 -12.17 -6.56 -3.68
N ASN A 55 -12.18 -7.89 -3.43
CA ASN A 55 -11.05 -8.78 -3.62
C ASN A 55 -9.72 -8.21 -3.06
N SER A 56 -9.77 -7.57 -1.89
CA SER A 56 -8.64 -6.81 -1.31
C SER A 56 -7.45 -7.69 -0.95
N ASP A 57 -7.67 -8.97 -0.68
CA ASP A 57 -6.64 -9.96 -0.32
C ASP A 57 -6.17 -10.78 -1.53
N GLU A 58 -6.72 -10.57 -2.70
CA GLU A 58 -6.30 -11.27 -3.90
C GLU A 58 -4.93 -10.78 -4.35
N ARG A 59 -4.04 -11.73 -4.66
CA ARG A 59 -2.71 -11.40 -5.17
C ARG A 59 -2.80 -10.91 -6.61
N ILE A 60 -2.33 -9.68 -6.83
CA ILE A 60 -2.31 -9.02 -8.14
C ILE A 60 -0.89 -8.55 -8.48
N GLU A 61 -0.65 -8.32 -9.77
CA GLU A 61 0.58 -7.65 -10.22
C GLU A 61 0.43 -6.13 -10.01
N PRO A 62 1.25 -5.52 -9.15
CA PRO A 62 1.09 -4.11 -8.78
C PRO A 62 1.63 -3.14 -9.85
N ALA A 63 2.19 -3.65 -10.94
CA ALA A 63 2.79 -2.85 -12.02
C ALA A 63 3.74 -1.77 -11.44
N SER A 64 3.62 -0.52 -11.87
CA SER A 64 4.51 0.55 -11.40
C SER A 64 4.36 0.96 -9.94
N ILE A 65 3.35 0.46 -9.22
CA ILE A 65 3.26 0.64 -7.76
C ILE A 65 4.49 0.01 -7.07
N THR A 66 5.09 -1.03 -7.65
CA THR A 66 6.37 -1.61 -7.22
C THR A 66 7.48 -0.56 -7.02
N LYS A 67 7.47 0.54 -7.80
CA LYS A 67 8.48 1.59 -7.70
C LYS A 67 8.44 2.39 -6.40
N ILE A 68 7.35 2.32 -5.63
CA ILE A 68 7.29 2.84 -4.27
C ILE A 68 8.31 2.09 -3.41
N MET A 69 8.37 0.76 -3.51
CA MET A 69 9.36 -0.04 -2.80
C MET A 69 10.77 0.22 -3.33
N THR A 70 10.96 0.37 -4.65
CA THR A 70 12.25 0.75 -5.23
C THR A 70 12.75 2.07 -4.62
N GLY A 71 11.90 3.08 -4.54
CA GLY A 71 12.23 4.37 -3.93
C GLY A 71 12.50 4.27 -2.43
N TYR A 72 11.75 3.44 -1.72
CA TYR A 72 11.96 3.21 -0.28
C TYR A 72 13.32 2.58 0.00
N VAL A 73 13.68 1.51 -0.71
CA VAL A 73 15.00 0.85 -0.57
C VAL A 73 16.12 1.83 -0.95
N ALA A 74 15.99 2.57 -2.05
CA ALA A 74 16.98 3.56 -2.44
C ALA A 74 17.19 4.63 -1.35
N ALA A 75 16.10 5.14 -0.76
CA ALA A 75 16.16 6.13 0.33
C ALA A 75 16.81 5.54 1.60
N ASP A 76 16.51 4.29 1.94
CA ASP A 76 17.12 3.60 3.07
C ASP A 76 18.65 3.44 2.85
N GLN A 77 19.07 3.05 1.65
CA GLN A 77 20.49 2.89 1.32
C GLN A 77 21.25 4.23 1.31
N ILE A 78 20.59 5.32 0.88
CA ILE A 78 21.14 6.68 1.02
C ILE A 78 21.28 7.04 2.50
N ALA A 79 20.24 6.81 3.31
CA ALA A 79 20.26 7.13 4.74
C ALA A 79 21.34 6.35 5.52
N LYS A 80 21.66 5.13 5.08
CA LYS A 80 22.74 4.30 5.61
C LYS A 80 24.13 4.68 5.09
N GLY A 81 24.22 5.57 4.09
CA GLY A 81 25.47 6.02 3.50
C GLY A 81 26.12 5.02 2.54
N PHE A 82 25.37 4.02 2.06
CA PHE A 82 25.89 3.04 1.08
C PHE A 82 25.87 3.58 -0.34
N VAL A 83 24.99 4.52 -0.65
CA VAL A 83 24.92 5.23 -1.92
C VAL A 83 24.66 6.71 -1.68
N SER A 84 25.07 7.55 -2.65
CA SER A 84 24.88 9.01 -2.60
C SER A 84 24.04 9.50 -3.78
N LEU A 85 23.32 10.59 -3.57
CA LEU A 85 22.59 11.28 -4.66
C LEU A 85 23.51 11.78 -5.77
N GLU A 86 24.80 12.01 -5.46
CA GLU A 86 25.85 12.48 -6.35
C GLU A 86 26.59 11.35 -7.07
N ASP A 87 26.28 10.09 -6.78
CA ASP A 87 26.91 8.96 -7.45
C ASP A 87 26.65 9.00 -8.96
N GLU A 88 27.70 8.77 -9.74
CA GLU A 88 27.61 8.59 -11.19
C GLU A 88 27.35 7.11 -11.51
N VAL A 89 26.13 6.78 -11.92
CA VAL A 89 25.72 5.42 -12.25
C VAL A 89 26.00 5.11 -13.70
N LEU A 90 26.83 4.10 -13.96
CA LEU A 90 27.06 3.58 -15.31
C LEU A 90 25.85 2.77 -15.77
N ILE A 91 25.30 3.13 -16.92
CA ILE A 91 24.10 2.49 -17.46
C ILE A 91 24.48 1.22 -18.21
N SER A 92 23.92 0.10 -17.75
CA SER A 92 24.10 -1.20 -18.38
C SER A 92 23.22 -1.36 -19.65
N GLU A 93 23.59 -2.30 -20.50
CA GLU A 93 22.80 -2.73 -21.64
C GLU A 93 21.42 -3.26 -21.19
N ASN A 94 21.37 -4.00 -20.07
CA ASN A 94 20.13 -4.52 -19.51
C ASN A 94 19.15 -3.39 -19.19
N CYS A 95 19.60 -2.36 -18.49
CA CYS A 95 18.75 -1.22 -18.09
C CYS A 95 18.35 -0.37 -19.31
N TRP A 96 19.25 -0.11 -20.26
CA TRP A 96 18.93 0.60 -21.48
C TRP A 96 17.86 -0.10 -22.32
N LYS A 97 17.86 -1.45 -22.37
CA LYS A 97 16.91 -2.26 -23.15
C LYS A 97 15.53 -2.39 -22.49
N LYS A 98 15.34 -1.98 -21.23
CA LYS A 98 14.04 -2.10 -20.56
C LYS A 98 12.92 -1.51 -21.42
N GLY A 99 11.80 -2.25 -21.49
CA GLY A 99 10.58 -1.82 -22.17
C GLY A 99 9.69 -0.93 -21.31
N GLY A 100 8.59 -0.46 -21.88
CA GLY A 100 7.59 0.36 -21.17
C GLY A 100 8.02 1.82 -21.00
N SER A 101 7.59 2.46 -19.91
CA SER A 101 7.97 3.85 -19.59
C SER A 101 9.46 3.99 -19.37
N LYS A 102 10.06 5.04 -19.93
CA LYS A 102 11.50 5.29 -19.86
C LYS A 102 11.81 6.77 -19.62
N MET A 103 12.94 7.04 -18.97
CA MET A 103 13.59 8.36 -19.04
C MET A 103 14.59 8.47 -20.20
N PHE A 104 14.76 7.39 -20.99
CA PHE A 104 15.61 7.31 -22.18
C PHE A 104 17.12 7.48 -21.93
N ILE A 105 17.61 6.86 -20.87
CA ILE A 105 19.05 6.73 -20.63
C ILE A 105 19.70 5.85 -21.68
N ARG A 106 21.02 6.04 -21.91
CA ARG A 106 21.77 5.32 -22.94
C ARG A 106 22.83 4.42 -22.31
N GLU A 107 22.98 3.24 -22.85
CA GLU A 107 24.06 2.32 -22.50
C GLU A 107 25.43 3.00 -22.51
N GLY A 108 26.27 2.67 -21.53
CA GLY A 108 27.64 3.17 -21.41
C GLY A 108 27.76 4.62 -20.98
N THR A 109 26.63 5.35 -20.81
CA THR A 109 26.66 6.71 -20.24
C THR A 109 26.62 6.66 -18.72
N LYS A 110 27.08 7.73 -18.07
CA LYS A 110 26.93 7.93 -16.64
C LYS A 110 25.81 8.92 -16.37
N VAL A 111 24.95 8.59 -15.42
CA VAL A 111 23.80 9.40 -15.00
C VAL A 111 23.85 9.55 -13.49
N LEU A 112 23.59 10.76 -12.97
CA LEU A 112 23.53 10.98 -11.53
C LEU A 112 22.41 10.16 -10.90
N PHE A 113 22.68 9.56 -9.74
CA PHE A 113 21.69 8.77 -9.00
C PHE A 113 20.45 9.60 -8.66
N SER A 114 20.61 10.87 -8.31
CA SER A 114 19.50 11.81 -8.11
C SER A 114 18.61 11.98 -9.35
N ASP A 115 19.19 11.96 -10.56
CA ASP A 115 18.44 12.10 -11.81
C ASP A 115 17.73 10.78 -12.17
N LEU A 116 18.31 9.62 -11.85
CA LEU A 116 17.63 8.33 -11.97
C LEU A 116 16.40 8.27 -11.06
N ILE A 117 16.49 8.73 -9.81
CA ILE A 117 15.35 8.83 -8.90
C ILE A 117 14.26 9.73 -9.49
N LYS A 118 14.61 10.91 -10.00
CA LYS A 118 13.65 11.80 -10.67
C LYS A 118 13.01 11.13 -11.89
N GLY A 119 13.80 10.47 -12.73
CA GLY A 119 13.30 9.73 -13.90
C GLY A 119 12.35 8.60 -13.53
N MET A 120 12.64 7.88 -12.46
CA MET A 120 11.75 6.85 -11.92
C MET A 120 10.43 7.44 -11.40
N VAL A 121 10.49 8.53 -10.61
CA VAL A 121 9.30 9.11 -9.96
C VAL A 121 8.42 9.87 -10.95
N ILE A 122 9.01 10.68 -11.85
CA ILE A 122 8.27 11.58 -12.74
C ILE A 122 7.76 10.83 -13.98
N GLN A 123 8.63 10.02 -14.61
CA GLN A 123 8.32 9.31 -15.85
C GLN A 123 7.94 7.84 -15.63
N SER A 124 8.00 7.38 -14.37
CA SER A 124 7.88 5.95 -14.08
C SER A 124 8.87 5.10 -14.88
N GLY A 125 10.10 5.62 -15.10
CA GLY A 125 11.13 5.03 -15.95
C GLY A 125 11.55 3.64 -15.48
N ASN A 126 11.33 2.62 -16.32
CA ASN A 126 11.77 1.25 -16.04
C ASN A 126 13.29 1.12 -16.17
N ASP A 127 13.88 1.83 -17.13
CA ASP A 127 15.32 1.96 -17.32
C ASP A 127 15.99 2.60 -16.10
N ALA A 128 15.43 3.68 -15.57
CA ALA A 128 15.90 4.33 -14.36
C ALA A 128 15.79 3.42 -13.12
N SER A 129 14.65 2.72 -12.97
CA SER A 129 14.45 1.78 -11.85
C SER A 129 15.46 0.63 -11.87
N CYS A 130 15.72 0.08 -13.05
CA CYS A 130 16.76 -0.92 -13.25
C CYS A 130 18.16 -0.40 -12.87
N ALA A 131 18.52 0.80 -13.34
CA ALA A 131 19.83 1.40 -13.04
C ALA A 131 20.01 1.68 -11.54
N ILE A 132 18.94 2.11 -10.85
CA ILE A 132 18.93 2.25 -9.39
C ILE A 132 19.19 0.89 -8.72
N ALA A 133 18.49 -0.15 -9.16
CA ALA A 133 18.62 -1.49 -8.58
C ALA A 133 20.03 -2.06 -8.78
N GLU A 134 20.57 -1.97 -9.99
CA GLU A 134 21.93 -2.46 -10.28
C GLU A 134 23.01 -1.69 -9.51
N HIS A 135 22.84 -0.36 -9.35
CA HIS A 135 23.80 0.44 -8.60
C HIS A 135 23.78 0.10 -7.10
N VAL A 136 22.61 -0.09 -6.51
CA VAL A 136 22.44 -0.37 -5.08
C VAL A 136 22.86 -1.79 -4.73
N ALA A 137 22.50 -2.78 -5.57
CA ALA A 137 22.61 -4.20 -5.22
C ALA A 137 23.30 -5.05 -6.29
N ILE A 138 23.99 -4.42 -7.24
CA ILE A 138 24.75 -5.06 -8.32
C ILE A 138 23.84 -5.71 -9.38
N SER A 139 22.65 -6.18 -9.01
CA SER A 139 21.67 -6.76 -9.92
C SER A 139 20.24 -6.48 -9.47
N GLU A 140 19.27 -6.66 -10.38
CA GLU A 140 17.85 -6.55 -10.03
C GLU A 140 17.44 -7.65 -9.03
N GLU A 141 17.98 -8.86 -9.16
CA GLU A 141 17.71 -9.97 -8.24
C GLU A 141 18.19 -9.63 -6.81
N GLY A 142 19.43 -9.13 -6.67
CA GLY A 142 19.96 -8.70 -5.38
C GLY A 142 19.14 -7.54 -4.79
N PHE A 143 18.62 -6.65 -5.63
CA PHE A 143 17.75 -5.58 -5.18
C PHE A 143 16.39 -6.10 -4.69
N VAL A 144 15.82 -7.13 -5.35
CA VAL A 144 14.58 -7.79 -4.91
C VAL A 144 14.76 -8.43 -3.53
N GLU A 145 15.93 -8.98 -3.23
CA GLU A 145 16.23 -9.48 -1.88
C GLU A 145 16.15 -8.36 -0.83
N LEU A 146 16.68 -7.17 -1.14
CA LEU A 146 16.56 -6.01 -0.24
C LEU A 146 15.11 -5.54 -0.06
N MET A 147 14.26 -5.70 -1.07
CA MET A 147 12.83 -5.37 -0.98
C MET A 147 12.04 -6.33 -0.07
N GLN A 148 12.59 -7.51 0.25
CA GLN A 148 11.95 -8.52 1.09
C GLN A 148 12.33 -8.40 2.58
N LEU A 149 13.37 -7.60 2.90
CA LEU A 149 13.84 -7.38 4.27
C LEU A 149 12.98 -6.35 5.00
#